data_bd846b73fc7871718fd5418e4534feab
#
_entry.id   bd846b73fc7871718fd5418e4534feab
#
_cell.length_a   1.000
_cell.length_b   1.000
_cell.length_c   1.000
_cell.angle_alpha   90.00
_cell.angle_beta   90.00
_cell.angle_gamma   90.00
#
_symmetry.space_group_name_H-M   'P 1'
#
loop_
_entity.id
_entity.type
_entity.pdbx_description
1 polymer ?
#
loop_
_entity_poly.entity_id
_entity_poly.type
_entity_poly.pdbx_seq_one_letter_code
_entity_poly.pdbx_strand_id
1 'polypeptide(L)'
;MRTSARRARREAALQARRDSDMLETRADHSGTQARGRKAAQDAASAEGSGGRPDHPQTRIQTMRDYLKFYIDGRWVEPITPSTLEVINPATEAVAGHISMGSAADVDAAVQAARRAFESYSQSSVDERAALLERIIAEYRIRHDDIAAAITEEMGAPTALARKAQAAMGIGHLQTALTVLKDYVFSELRGTTLIRKEPIGVCGLITPWNWPVNQIACKVAPALATGCTMVLKPSEIAPFSAQIWTEILDAAGVPAGVFNLVNGDGPTVGAAIASHPQVDLVSFTGSTRAGIEVARNAAPTVKRVHQELGGKSPNIILPDADLPKAVTAGVRSVMNNSGQSCNAPTRMLVPRERMQEALAIAREVAESITVGDPTSGAGMGPVVSAAQWKKIEALIEKGIEEGATLVAGGPGKPEGLDTGYYVKPTVLGDVNNAMTVAREEIFGPVLCILGYDTVEEAIAIANDTPYGLAAYVSGGEPEATRRVASRLRAGQVNINRAAPDLMAPFGGFKQSGNGREWGEQAFGEFLEVKAMLGYGATAD
;
A
#
# COMPACT_ATOMS: atom_id res chain seq x y z
N MET A 1 18.34 23.99 29.77
CA MET A 1 18.35 25.15 28.85
C MET A 1 18.46 24.82 27.35
N ARG A 2 19.01 23.66 26.92
CA ARG A 2 19.13 23.32 25.48
C ARG A 2 17.84 22.82 24.82
N THR A 3 16.86 22.31 25.57
CA THR A 3 15.57 21.80 25.08
C THR A 3 14.59 22.91 24.70
N SER A 4 14.62 24.06 25.40
CA SER A 4 13.72 25.19 25.12
C SER A 4 14.11 25.92 23.83
N ALA A 5 15.39 26.03 23.52
CA ALA A 5 15.85 26.68 22.29
C ALA A 5 15.55 25.87 21.02
N ARG A 6 15.53 24.52 21.11
CA ARG A 6 15.12 23.66 19.98
C ARG A 6 13.61 23.75 19.70
N ARG A 7 12.79 23.84 20.76
CA ARG A 7 11.34 24.00 20.63
C ARG A 7 10.99 25.34 19.97
N ALA A 8 11.63 26.44 20.40
CA ALA A 8 11.43 27.76 19.82
C ALA A 8 11.85 27.83 18.33
N ARG A 9 12.95 27.16 17.92
CA ARG A 9 13.35 27.09 16.51
C ARG A 9 12.37 26.28 15.66
N ARG A 10 11.77 25.22 16.21
CA ARG A 10 10.78 24.40 15.51
C ARG A 10 9.46 25.15 15.31
N GLU A 11 9.03 25.93 16.30
CA GLU A 11 7.83 26.77 16.21
C GLU A 11 8.02 27.92 15.21
N ALA A 12 9.21 28.54 15.17
CA ALA A 12 9.54 29.57 14.18
C ALA A 12 9.60 29.04 12.75
N ALA A 13 10.11 27.81 12.52
CA ALA A 13 10.14 27.18 11.20
C ALA A 13 8.73 26.79 10.71
N LEU A 14 7.84 26.37 11.62
CA LEU A 14 6.44 26.07 11.30
C LEU A 14 5.66 27.34 10.94
N GLN A 15 5.93 28.45 11.62
CA GLN A 15 5.31 29.74 11.32
C GLN A 15 5.76 30.26 9.96
N ALA A 16 7.06 30.20 9.63
CA ALA A 16 7.58 30.62 8.34
C ALA A 16 7.01 29.82 7.15
N ARG A 17 6.71 28.53 7.32
CA ARG A 17 6.03 27.71 6.31
C ARG A 17 4.57 28.14 6.11
N ARG A 18 3.82 28.42 7.18
CA ARG A 18 2.44 28.92 7.10
C ARG A 18 2.34 30.25 6.37
N ASP A 19 3.32 31.13 6.58
CA ASP A 19 3.37 32.44 5.93
C ASP A 19 3.73 32.32 4.44
N SER A 20 4.54 31.34 4.05
CA SER A 20 4.86 31.02 2.63
C SER A 20 3.64 30.48 1.89
N ASP A 21 2.91 29.52 2.49
CA ASP A 21 1.69 28.93 1.88
C ASP A 21 0.57 29.96 1.71
N MET A 22 0.50 30.99 2.58
CA MET A 22 -0.45 32.09 2.44
C MET A 22 -0.08 33.10 1.33
N LEU A 23 1.18 33.16 0.93
CA LEU A 23 1.64 34.01 -0.17
C LEU A 23 1.40 33.36 -1.53
N GLU A 24 1.53 32.02 -1.64
CA GLU A 24 1.22 31.29 -2.89
C GLU A 24 -0.27 31.28 -3.22
N THR A 25 -1.16 31.19 -2.21
CA THR A 25 -2.62 31.25 -2.42
C THR A 25 -3.13 32.65 -2.81
N ARG A 26 -2.35 33.71 -2.65
CA ARG A 26 -2.72 35.07 -3.11
C ARG A 26 -2.26 35.38 -4.53
N ALA A 27 -1.33 34.63 -5.11
CA ALA A 27 -0.85 34.86 -6.48
C ALA A 27 -1.79 34.31 -7.56
N ASP A 28 -2.64 33.34 -7.24
CA ASP A 28 -3.54 32.69 -8.22
C ASP A 28 -4.89 33.37 -8.44
N HIS A 29 -5.18 34.51 -7.78
CA HIS A 29 -6.48 35.21 -7.89
C HIS A 29 -6.43 36.54 -8.62
N SER A 30 -5.34 36.90 -9.31
CA SER A 30 -5.25 38.22 -10.01
C SER A 30 -4.90 38.17 -11.49
N GLY A 31 -5.28 37.12 -12.23
CA GLY A 31 -4.89 36.92 -13.62
C GLY A 31 -6.01 36.57 -14.61
N THR A 32 -7.22 37.15 -14.50
CA THR A 32 -8.24 36.92 -15.55
C THR A 32 -9.16 38.16 -15.71
N GLN A 33 -8.65 39.18 -16.39
CA GLN A 33 -9.49 40.14 -17.17
C GLN A 33 -8.58 40.97 -18.06
N ALA A 34 -8.61 40.74 -19.34
CA ALA A 34 -8.49 41.63 -20.46
C ALA A 34 -7.74 41.00 -21.64
N ARG A 35 -8.48 40.63 -22.67
CA ARG A 35 -8.28 41.03 -24.06
C ARG A 35 -9.20 40.21 -24.99
N GLY A 36 -10.30 40.82 -25.29
CA GLY A 36 -11.16 40.43 -26.40
C GLY A 36 -10.80 41.17 -27.68
N ARG A 37 -11.19 40.55 -28.80
CA ARG A 37 -11.45 41.15 -30.13
C ARG A 37 -10.27 41.49 -31.03
N LYS A 38 -10.13 40.67 -32.08
CA LYS A 38 -9.95 40.92 -33.53
C LYS A 38 -9.39 39.65 -34.17
N ALA A 39 -9.79 39.10 -35.27
CA ALA A 39 -10.58 39.54 -36.40
C ALA A 39 -11.16 38.27 -37.09
N ALA A 40 -12.33 38.43 -37.68
CA ALA A 40 -12.88 37.53 -38.66
C ALA A 40 -12.43 38.01 -40.07
N GLN A 41 -12.56 37.05 -41.02
CA GLN A 41 -12.40 37.19 -42.47
C GLN A 41 -11.08 36.65 -43.03
N ASP A 42 -11.13 35.49 -43.65
CA ASP A 42 -11.32 35.35 -45.09
C ASP A 42 -11.69 33.92 -45.47
N ALA A 43 -12.67 33.85 -46.35
CA ALA A 43 -13.27 32.65 -46.85
C ALA A 43 -12.63 32.19 -48.19
N ALA A 44 -12.88 30.92 -48.46
CA ALA A 44 -13.16 30.33 -49.74
C ALA A 44 -12.10 29.42 -50.41
N SER A 45 -12.63 28.23 -50.66
CA SER A 45 -12.41 27.33 -51.78
C SER A 45 -11.21 26.37 -51.77
N ALA A 46 -11.49 25.09 -51.64
CA ALA A 46 -11.35 24.09 -52.69
C ALA A 46 -11.82 22.69 -52.29
N GLU A 47 -12.46 22.06 -53.20
CA GLU A 47 -13.17 20.81 -53.18
C GLU A 47 -12.36 19.53 -52.89
N GLY A 48 -12.99 18.58 -52.25
CA GLY A 48 -13.09 17.18 -52.66
C GLY A 48 -11.89 16.25 -52.49
N SER A 49 -11.94 15.37 -51.46
CA SER A 49 -11.58 13.97 -51.68
C SER A 49 -12.11 13.12 -50.50
N GLY A 50 -12.74 11.98 -50.87
CA GLY A 50 -13.48 11.10 -49.99
C GLY A 50 -12.74 10.63 -48.74
N GLY A 51 -13.37 10.85 -47.59
CA GLY A 51 -12.97 10.25 -46.32
C GLY A 51 -13.26 8.75 -46.33
N ARG A 52 -12.21 7.95 -46.21
CA ARG A 52 -12.32 6.57 -45.73
C ARG A 52 -12.74 6.61 -44.26
N PRO A 53 -13.63 5.70 -43.81
CA PRO A 53 -13.92 5.59 -42.38
C PRO A 53 -12.66 5.20 -41.64
N ASP A 54 -12.30 5.99 -40.63
CA ASP A 54 -11.26 5.63 -39.66
C ASP A 54 -11.66 4.31 -39.00
N HIS A 55 -11.02 3.22 -39.39
CA HIS A 55 -10.97 2.03 -38.57
C HIS A 55 -10.23 2.38 -37.29
N PRO A 56 -10.78 2.04 -36.10
CA PRO A 56 -10.01 2.16 -34.86
C PRO A 56 -8.74 1.34 -35.04
N GLN A 57 -7.61 2.02 -35.09
CA GLN A 57 -6.31 1.36 -35.03
C GLN A 57 -6.27 0.62 -33.70
N THR A 58 -6.44 -0.69 -33.73
CA THR A 58 -6.14 -1.58 -32.62
C THR A 58 -4.66 -1.33 -32.29
N ARG A 59 -4.39 -0.56 -31.23
CA ARG A 59 -3.04 -0.47 -30.67
C ARG A 59 -2.64 -1.90 -30.36
N ILE A 60 -1.70 -2.45 -31.10
CA ILE A 60 -1.05 -3.70 -30.74
C ILE A 60 -0.38 -3.40 -29.40
N GLN A 61 -0.99 -3.86 -28.32
CA GLN A 61 -0.43 -3.79 -26.98
C GLN A 61 0.74 -4.76 -27.01
N THR A 62 1.96 -4.24 -26.99
CA THR A 62 3.17 -5.07 -26.91
C THR A 62 3.15 -5.76 -25.55
N MET A 63 3.14 -7.11 -25.56
CA MET A 63 3.20 -7.93 -24.35
C MET A 63 4.44 -7.55 -23.53
N ARG A 64 4.30 -7.53 -22.22
CA ARG A 64 5.38 -7.24 -21.27
C ARG A 64 6.08 -8.55 -20.87
N ASP A 65 7.15 -8.89 -21.54
CA ASP A 65 7.94 -10.09 -21.22
C ASP A 65 9.17 -9.70 -20.40
N TYR A 66 9.12 -10.00 -19.09
CA TYR A 66 10.18 -9.72 -18.12
C TYR A 66 10.81 -11.04 -17.65
N LEU A 67 11.70 -11.59 -18.48
CA LEU A 67 12.24 -12.93 -18.34
C LEU A 67 13.59 -12.99 -17.60
N LYS A 68 14.06 -11.88 -17.05
CA LYS A 68 15.32 -11.79 -16.29
C LYS A 68 15.08 -11.34 -14.87
N PHE A 69 15.96 -11.78 -13.97
CA PHE A 69 16.09 -11.24 -12.63
C PHE A 69 17.11 -10.10 -12.60
N TYR A 70 17.05 -9.27 -11.57
CA TYR A 70 18.07 -8.25 -11.34
C TYR A 70 18.91 -8.68 -10.14
N ILE A 71 20.14 -9.12 -10.40
CA ILE A 71 21.07 -9.62 -9.37
C ILE A 71 22.45 -8.99 -9.59
N ASP A 72 23.02 -8.47 -8.50
CA ASP A 72 24.37 -7.90 -8.49
C ASP A 72 24.57 -6.78 -9.55
N GLY A 73 23.56 -5.89 -9.65
CA GLY A 73 23.60 -4.77 -10.61
C GLY A 73 23.43 -5.17 -12.08
N ARG A 74 22.89 -6.36 -12.36
CA ARG A 74 22.73 -6.87 -13.73
C ARG A 74 21.43 -7.65 -13.92
N TRP A 75 20.90 -7.58 -15.13
CA TRP A 75 19.80 -8.41 -15.59
C TRP A 75 20.32 -9.78 -16.02
N VAL A 76 19.96 -10.83 -15.29
CA VAL A 76 20.45 -12.19 -15.46
C VAL A 76 19.32 -13.17 -15.81
N GLU A 77 19.64 -14.18 -16.62
CA GLU A 77 18.72 -15.29 -16.91
C GLU A 77 18.53 -16.14 -15.65
N PRO A 78 17.33 -16.72 -15.42
CA PRO A 78 17.11 -17.68 -14.35
C PRO A 78 18.01 -18.91 -14.51
N ILE A 79 18.48 -19.46 -13.40
CA ILE A 79 19.32 -20.68 -13.39
C ILE A 79 18.55 -21.87 -13.99
N THR A 80 17.27 -21.97 -13.68
CA THR A 80 16.37 -22.95 -14.29
C THR A 80 15.24 -22.20 -14.99
N PRO A 81 15.16 -22.22 -16.32
CA PRO A 81 14.11 -21.52 -17.07
C PRO A 81 12.71 -22.04 -16.71
N SER A 82 11.87 -21.15 -16.24
CA SER A 82 10.45 -21.37 -15.99
C SER A 82 9.73 -20.02 -16.11
N THR A 83 8.53 -20.00 -16.69
CA THR A 83 7.76 -18.78 -16.91
C THR A 83 6.35 -18.90 -16.36
N LEU A 84 5.76 -17.76 -16.05
CA LEU A 84 4.37 -17.59 -15.64
C LEU A 84 3.72 -16.51 -16.49
N GLU A 85 2.50 -16.79 -16.95
CA GLU A 85 1.64 -15.79 -17.59
C GLU A 85 1.09 -14.81 -16.53
N VAL A 86 1.19 -13.53 -16.82
CA VAL A 86 0.53 -12.46 -16.06
C VAL A 86 -0.77 -12.11 -16.74
N ILE A 87 -1.86 -12.24 -16.03
CA ILE A 87 -3.21 -12.07 -16.59
C ILE A 87 -3.72 -10.66 -16.30
N ASN A 88 -4.22 -9.99 -17.32
CA ASN A 88 -4.97 -8.75 -17.14
C ASN A 88 -6.37 -9.08 -16.58
N PRO A 89 -6.71 -8.65 -15.35
CA PRO A 89 -7.95 -9.04 -14.69
C PRO A 89 -9.22 -8.45 -15.32
N ALA A 90 -9.08 -7.41 -16.15
CA ALA A 90 -10.20 -6.79 -16.84
C ALA A 90 -10.62 -7.55 -18.10
N THR A 91 -9.68 -8.24 -18.76
CA THR A 91 -9.89 -8.91 -20.04
C THR A 91 -9.71 -10.42 -19.97
N GLU A 92 -9.17 -10.94 -18.86
CA GLU A 92 -8.75 -12.34 -18.67
C GLU A 92 -7.69 -12.81 -19.69
N ALA A 93 -7.11 -11.88 -20.45
CA ALA A 93 -6.08 -12.15 -21.44
C ALA A 93 -4.68 -12.06 -20.81
N VAL A 94 -3.73 -12.74 -21.45
CA VAL A 94 -2.31 -12.66 -21.09
C VAL A 94 -1.79 -11.25 -21.40
N ALA A 95 -1.28 -10.55 -20.40
CA ALA A 95 -0.65 -9.23 -20.51
C ALA A 95 0.87 -9.34 -20.75
N GLY A 96 1.47 -10.45 -20.37
CA GLY A 96 2.89 -10.72 -20.54
C GLY A 96 3.34 -11.93 -19.72
N HIS A 97 4.68 -12.10 -19.64
CA HIS A 97 5.28 -13.22 -18.92
C HIS A 97 6.38 -12.74 -17.97
N ILE A 98 6.58 -13.49 -16.90
CA ILE A 98 7.74 -13.35 -16.02
C ILE A 98 8.47 -14.69 -15.88
N SER A 99 9.76 -14.63 -15.59
CA SER A 99 10.49 -15.80 -15.12
C SER A 99 10.13 -16.15 -13.69
N MET A 100 10.10 -17.43 -13.39
CA MET A 100 9.90 -17.98 -12.06
C MET A 100 11.24 -18.46 -11.50
N GLY A 101 11.65 -17.92 -10.35
CA GLY A 101 12.90 -18.25 -9.70
C GLY A 101 12.87 -19.56 -8.92
N SER A 102 14.06 -20.03 -8.62
CA SER A 102 14.34 -21.19 -7.79
C SER A 102 15.09 -20.80 -6.50
N ALA A 103 15.30 -21.76 -5.61
CA ALA A 103 16.13 -21.54 -4.42
C ALA A 103 17.59 -21.16 -4.77
N ALA A 104 18.10 -21.63 -5.92
CA ALA A 104 19.43 -21.28 -6.39
C ALA A 104 19.54 -19.82 -6.85
N ASP A 105 18.47 -19.28 -7.48
CA ASP A 105 18.41 -17.85 -7.85
C ASP A 105 18.34 -16.96 -6.59
N VAL A 106 17.60 -17.40 -5.56
CA VAL A 106 17.57 -16.74 -4.25
C VAL A 106 18.96 -16.76 -3.60
N ASP A 107 19.66 -17.90 -3.60
CA ASP A 107 21.00 -17.98 -3.04
C ASP A 107 21.96 -17.01 -3.74
N ALA A 108 21.95 -16.97 -5.08
CA ALA A 108 22.76 -16.03 -5.86
C ALA A 108 22.49 -14.57 -5.49
N ALA A 109 21.20 -14.19 -5.34
CA ALA A 109 20.79 -12.84 -4.94
C ALA A 109 21.20 -12.50 -3.50
N VAL A 110 21.04 -13.43 -2.55
CA VAL A 110 21.45 -13.25 -1.15
C VAL A 110 22.97 -13.13 -1.02
N GLN A 111 23.73 -13.93 -1.77
CA GLN A 111 25.20 -13.84 -1.79
C GLN A 111 25.65 -12.47 -2.34
N ALA A 112 25.01 -11.96 -3.40
CA ALA A 112 25.26 -10.61 -3.91
C ALA A 112 24.96 -9.54 -2.86
N ALA A 113 23.80 -9.62 -2.19
CA ALA A 113 23.41 -8.71 -1.13
C ALA A 113 24.39 -8.75 0.06
N ARG A 114 24.86 -9.95 0.44
CA ARG A 114 25.83 -10.12 1.54
C ARG A 114 27.18 -9.47 1.24
N ARG A 115 27.70 -9.64 0.02
CA ARG A 115 28.93 -8.94 -0.40
C ARG A 115 28.76 -7.42 -0.42
N ALA A 116 27.65 -6.93 -0.95
CA ALA A 116 27.37 -5.49 -1.02
C ALA A 116 27.21 -4.86 0.38
N PHE A 117 26.71 -5.62 1.36
CA PHE A 117 26.51 -5.15 2.73
C PHE A 117 27.81 -4.69 3.38
N GLU A 118 28.96 -5.32 3.09
CA GLU A 118 30.26 -4.96 3.67
C GLU A 118 30.62 -3.49 3.45
N SER A 119 30.32 -2.95 2.26
CA SER A 119 30.58 -1.55 1.92
C SER A 119 29.37 -0.64 2.18
N TYR A 120 28.17 -1.06 1.76
CA TYR A 120 26.98 -0.21 1.84
C TYR A 120 26.56 0.10 3.28
N SER A 121 26.76 -0.82 4.21
CA SER A 121 26.50 -0.59 5.65
C SER A 121 27.37 0.51 6.27
N GLN A 122 28.49 0.83 5.64
CA GLN A 122 29.43 1.89 6.07
C GLN A 122 29.17 3.23 5.37
N SER A 123 28.21 3.29 4.44
CA SER A 123 27.87 4.54 3.74
C SER A 123 27.37 5.61 4.74
N SER A 124 27.72 6.85 4.46
CA SER A 124 27.26 7.98 5.25
C SER A 124 25.78 8.28 5.05
N VAL A 125 25.20 9.05 5.99
CA VAL A 125 23.82 9.56 5.86
C VAL A 125 23.68 10.38 4.58
N ASP A 126 24.67 11.22 4.25
CA ASP A 126 24.63 12.09 3.08
C ASP A 126 24.66 11.29 1.78
N GLU A 127 25.47 10.22 1.67
CA GLU A 127 25.49 9.33 0.51
C GLU A 127 24.15 8.64 0.29
N ARG A 128 23.52 8.13 1.35
CA ARG A 128 22.20 7.49 1.29
C ARG A 128 21.09 8.49 0.96
N ALA A 129 21.17 9.72 1.50
CA ALA A 129 20.24 10.79 1.16
C ALA A 129 20.34 11.18 -0.31
N ALA A 130 21.55 11.36 -0.83
CA ALA A 130 21.80 11.65 -2.24
C ALA A 130 21.31 10.52 -3.16
N LEU A 131 21.44 9.25 -2.74
CA LEU A 131 20.90 8.10 -3.48
C LEU A 131 19.37 8.16 -3.52
N LEU A 132 18.70 8.40 -2.40
CA LEU A 132 17.24 8.53 -2.35
C LEU A 132 16.74 9.70 -3.22
N GLU A 133 17.47 10.82 -3.25
CA GLU A 133 17.14 11.97 -4.11
C GLU A 133 17.21 11.60 -5.60
N ARG A 134 18.23 10.83 -6.03
CA ARG A 134 18.32 10.32 -7.41
C ARG A 134 17.18 9.34 -7.74
N ILE A 135 16.85 8.41 -6.82
CA ILE A 135 15.73 7.48 -7.01
C ILE A 135 14.41 8.24 -7.16
N ILE A 136 14.17 9.27 -6.34
CA ILE A 136 12.97 10.13 -6.46
C ILE A 136 12.92 10.83 -7.83
N ALA A 137 14.05 11.29 -8.34
CA ALA A 137 14.11 11.94 -9.64
C ALA A 137 13.76 10.98 -10.78
N GLU A 138 14.37 9.79 -10.81
CA GLU A 138 14.08 8.74 -11.80
C GLU A 138 12.65 8.22 -11.69
N TYR A 139 12.12 8.07 -10.46
CA TYR A 139 10.74 7.65 -10.24
C TYR A 139 9.74 8.64 -10.85
N ARG A 140 9.99 9.95 -10.72
CA ARG A 140 9.11 10.97 -11.31
C ARG A 140 9.03 10.87 -12.83
N ILE A 141 10.11 10.50 -13.49
CA ILE A 141 10.15 10.28 -14.95
C ILE A 141 9.28 9.08 -15.32
N ARG A 142 9.30 8.01 -14.52
CA ARG A 142 8.64 6.74 -14.80
C ARG A 142 7.28 6.56 -14.09
N HIS A 143 6.78 7.62 -13.41
CA HIS A 143 5.55 7.56 -12.63
C HIS A 143 4.33 7.06 -13.42
N ASP A 144 4.15 7.56 -14.64
CA ASP A 144 3.02 7.18 -15.47
C ASP A 144 3.15 5.75 -16.02
N ASP A 145 4.38 5.27 -16.25
CA ASP A 145 4.64 3.87 -16.65
C ASP A 145 4.25 2.89 -15.53
N ILE A 146 4.60 3.24 -14.28
CA ILE A 146 4.18 2.49 -13.09
C ILE A 146 2.65 2.47 -12.98
N ALA A 147 1.99 3.62 -13.12
CA ALA A 147 0.54 3.69 -13.05
C ALA A 147 -0.14 2.84 -14.13
N ALA A 148 0.39 2.85 -15.36
CA ALA A 148 -0.10 2.03 -16.47
C ALA A 148 0.08 0.53 -16.17
N ALA A 149 1.24 0.13 -15.65
CA ALA A 149 1.52 -1.25 -15.27
C ALA A 149 0.55 -1.74 -14.17
N ILE A 150 0.31 -0.93 -13.14
CA ILE A 150 -0.65 -1.25 -12.07
C ILE A 150 -2.07 -1.41 -12.62
N THR A 151 -2.50 -0.54 -13.53
CA THR A 151 -3.81 -0.68 -14.18
C THR A 151 -3.92 -2.00 -14.94
N GLU A 152 -2.87 -2.38 -15.67
CA GLU A 152 -2.83 -3.58 -16.50
C GLU A 152 -2.78 -4.88 -15.69
N GLU A 153 -1.89 -4.96 -14.68
CA GLU A 153 -1.65 -6.20 -13.92
C GLU A 153 -2.63 -6.41 -12.76
N MET A 154 -3.19 -5.33 -12.19
CA MET A 154 -4.02 -5.38 -10.99
C MET A 154 -5.47 -4.95 -11.23
N GLY A 155 -5.76 -4.29 -12.36
CA GLY A 155 -7.11 -3.82 -12.69
C GLY A 155 -7.52 -2.55 -11.94
N ALA A 156 -6.60 -1.81 -11.34
CA ALA A 156 -6.92 -0.54 -10.71
C ALA A 156 -7.37 0.51 -11.74
N PRO A 157 -8.48 1.23 -11.51
CA PRO A 157 -8.86 2.35 -12.37
C PRO A 157 -7.68 3.31 -12.58
N THR A 158 -7.47 3.76 -13.82
CA THR A 158 -6.31 4.61 -14.19
C THR A 158 -6.14 5.82 -13.28
N ALA A 159 -7.25 6.44 -12.86
CA ALA A 159 -7.21 7.57 -11.93
C ALA A 159 -6.67 7.18 -10.54
N LEU A 160 -7.07 6.01 -10.02
CA LEU A 160 -6.58 5.47 -8.76
C LEU A 160 -5.11 5.05 -8.87
N ALA A 161 -4.77 4.32 -9.93
CA ALA A 161 -3.40 3.87 -10.18
C ALA A 161 -2.43 5.05 -10.23
N ARG A 162 -2.79 6.13 -10.95
CA ARG A 162 -1.93 7.30 -11.11
C ARG A 162 -1.88 8.20 -9.87
N LYS A 163 -3.07 8.58 -9.32
CA LYS A 163 -3.15 9.61 -8.26
C LYS A 163 -2.90 9.07 -6.85
N ALA A 164 -3.06 7.76 -6.65
CA ALA A 164 -2.89 7.12 -5.35
C ALA A 164 -1.79 6.06 -5.38
N GLN A 165 -1.95 4.95 -6.13
CA GLN A 165 -1.04 3.81 -6.00
C GLN A 165 0.40 4.14 -6.41
N ALA A 166 0.63 4.71 -7.59
CA ALA A 166 1.95 5.14 -8.02
C ALA A 166 2.49 6.30 -7.18
N ALA A 167 1.62 7.24 -6.76
CA ALA A 167 2.02 8.36 -5.93
C ALA A 167 2.54 7.94 -4.53
N MET A 168 2.06 6.82 -3.98
CA MET A 168 2.57 6.27 -2.71
C MET A 168 4.06 5.90 -2.80
N GLY A 169 4.54 5.43 -3.94
CA GLY A 169 5.96 5.14 -4.14
C GLY A 169 6.85 6.35 -3.89
N ILE A 170 6.52 7.50 -4.50
CA ILE A 170 7.22 8.77 -4.25
C ILE A 170 7.05 9.19 -2.78
N GLY A 171 5.83 9.07 -2.25
CA GLY A 171 5.53 9.44 -0.87
C GLY A 171 6.44 8.73 0.13
N HIS A 172 6.62 7.42 0.02
CA HIS A 172 7.51 6.65 0.91
C HIS A 172 8.99 7.00 0.73
N LEU A 173 9.46 7.21 -0.49
CA LEU A 173 10.83 7.67 -0.74
C LEU A 173 11.10 9.04 -0.09
N GLN A 174 10.18 9.99 -0.24
CA GLN A 174 10.28 11.32 0.37
C GLN A 174 10.21 11.25 1.90
N THR A 175 9.33 10.41 2.44
CA THR A 175 9.23 10.17 3.89
C THR A 175 10.54 9.61 4.44
N ALA A 176 11.10 8.57 3.80
CA ALA A 176 12.37 7.98 4.23
C ALA A 176 13.52 9.00 4.17
N LEU A 177 13.59 9.82 3.11
CA LEU A 177 14.57 10.89 2.97
C LEU A 177 14.43 11.95 4.08
N THR A 178 13.19 12.33 4.41
CA THR A 178 12.91 13.30 5.47
C THR A 178 13.32 12.75 6.84
N VAL A 179 12.95 11.50 7.12
CA VAL A 179 13.33 10.82 8.37
C VAL A 179 14.86 10.68 8.46
N LEU A 180 15.52 10.25 7.39
CA LEU A 180 16.97 10.01 7.37
C LEU A 180 17.79 11.24 7.76
N LYS A 181 17.38 12.43 7.32
CA LYS A 181 18.08 13.70 7.58
C LYS A 181 18.11 14.07 9.07
N ASP A 182 17.12 13.65 9.83
CA ASP A 182 16.98 13.99 11.26
C ASP A 182 17.15 12.78 12.19
N TYR A 183 17.37 11.57 11.64
CA TYR A 183 17.41 10.34 12.44
C TYR A 183 18.65 10.24 13.29
N VAL A 184 18.46 9.90 14.57
CA VAL A 184 19.57 9.76 15.53
C VAL A 184 20.06 8.31 15.53
N PHE A 185 21.16 8.05 14.81
CA PHE A 185 21.80 6.73 14.76
C PHE A 185 22.70 6.44 15.97
N SER A 186 23.16 7.48 16.68
CA SER A 186 24.05 7.30 17.84
C SER A 186 23.72 8.31 18.94
N GLU A 187 23.71 7.84 20.19
CA GLU A 187 23.44 8.66 21.37
C GLU A 187 24.41 8.28 22.51
N LEU A 188 25.15 9.24 23.03
CA LEU A 188 26.01 9.04 24.21
C LEU A 188 25.19 9.28 25.48
N ARG A 189 25.05 8.24 26.31
CA ARG A 189 24.37 8.25 27.62
C ARG A 189 25.41 8.00 28.73
N GLY A 190 25.85 9.06 29.40
CA GLY A 190 26.98 8.96 30.29
C GLY A 190 28.24 8.54 29.54
N THR A 191 28.84 7.42 29.91
CA THR A 191 30.00 6.84 29.23
C THR A 191 29.62 5.74 28.20
N THR A 192 28.33 5.47 27.98
CA THR A 192 27.86 4.43 27.07
C THR A 192 27.36 5.03 25.77
N LEU A 193 27.93 4.64 24.64
CA LEU A 193 27.38 4.96 23.33
C LEU A 193 26.32 3.91 22.93
N ILE A 194 25.10 4.36 22.73
CA ILE A 194 24.04 3.55 22.10
C ILE A 194 24.08 3.84 20.59
N ARG A 195 24.35 2.83 19.79
CA ARG A 195 24.44 2.93 18.34
C ARG A 195 23.40 2.04 17.67
N LYS A 196 22.73 2.56 16.65
CA LYS A 196 21.82 1.82 15.77
C LYS A 196 22.53 1.54 14.46
N GLU A 197 22.69 0.28 14.12
CA GLU A 197 23.45 -0.20 12.95
C GLU A 197 22.51 -0.96 12.00
N PRO A 198 22.78 -0.96 10.67
CA PRO A 198 21.99 -1.76 9.71
C PRO A 198 21.93 -3.22 10.15
N ILE A 199 20.73 -3.83 10.07
CA ILE A 199 20.55 -5.23 10.52
C ILE A 199 21.27 -6.23 9.63
N GLY A 200 21.43 -5.95 8.33
CA GLY A 200 22.07 -6.87 7.40
C GLY A 200 21.36 -7.00 6.05
N VAL A 201 21.22 -8.24 5.58
CA VAL A 201 20.49 -8.59 4.36
C VAL A 201 19.02 -8.80 4.67
N CYS A 202 18.15 -8.07 3.97
CA CYS A 202 16.71 -8.08 4.15
C CYS A 202 16.01 -8.86 3.03
N GLY A 203 15.23 -9.88 3.36
CA GLY A 203 14.29 -10.52 2.45
C GLY A 203 12.96 -9.76 2.47
N LEU A 204 12.57 -9.18 1.36
CA LEU A 204 11.36 -8.38 1.22
C LEU A 204 10.35 -9.15 0.35
N ILE A 205 9.18 -9.48 0.91
CA ILE A 205 8.14 -10.24 0.21
C ILE A 205 6.86 -9.42 0.22
N THR A 206 6.39 -9.01 -0.99
CA THR A 206 5.29 -8.05 -1.12
C THR A 206 4.08 -8.63 -1.88
N PRO A 207 2.85 -8.21 -1.53
CA PRO A 207 1.62 -8.61 -2.18
C PRO A 207 1.32 -7.76 -3.43
N TRP A 208 0.19 -8.07 -4.07
CA TRP A 208 -0.26 -7.50 -5.33
C TRP A 208 -1.20 -6.29 -5.20
N ASN A 209 -1.80 -6.05 -4.05
CA ASN A 209 -2.97 -5.16 -3.93
C ASN A 209 -2.66 -3.65 -4.01
N TRP A 210 -1.48 -3.24 -3.56
CA TRP A 210 -0.89 -1.90 -3.68
C TRP A 210 0.59 -2.07 -4.02
N PRO A 211 0.94 -2.60 -5.21
CA PRO A 211 2.23 -3.23 -5.44
C PRO A 211 3.41 -2.30 -5.13
N VAL A 212 3.45 -1.11 -5.70
CA VAL A 212 4.56 -0.17 -5.48
C VAL A 212 4.56 0.46 -4.10
N ASN A 213 3.38 0.69 -3.48
CA ASN A 213 3.30 1.11 -2.09
C ASN A 213 3.99 0.09 -1.17
N GLN A 214 3.69 -1.20 -1.35
CA GLN A 214 4.25 -2.28 -0.53
C GLN A 214 5.76 -2.49 -0.75
N ILE A 215 6.25 -2.21 -1.95
CA ILE A 215 7.68 -2.23 -2.25
C ILE A 215 8.37 -1.02 -1.60
N ALA A 216 7.84 0.18 -1.83
CA ALA A 216 8.47 1.43 -1.41
C ALA A 216 8.56 1.57 0.11
N CYS A 217 7.51 1.17 0.87
CA CYS A 217 7.51 1.25 2.33
C CYS A 217 8.54 0.31 3.00
N LYS A 218 9.08 -0.67 2.26
CA LYS A 218 10.14 -1.58 2.71
C LYS A 218 11.51 -1.18 2.16
N VAL A 219 11.61 -0.96 0.84
CA VAL A 219 12.88 -0.65 0.15
C VAL A 219 13.44 0.71 0.60
N ALA A 220 12.60 1.75 0.71
CA ALA A 220 13.08 3.07 1.08
C ALA A 220 13.72 3.14 2.48
N PRO A 221 13.11 2.63 3.57
CA PRO A 221 13.77 2.59 4.87
C PRO A 221 14.96 1.63 4.91
N ALA A 222 14.95 0.50 4.19
CA ALA A 222 16.11 -0.40 4.11
C ALA A 222 17.32 0.29 3.47
N LEU A 223 17.13 1.02 2.35
CA LEU A 223 18.18 1.85 1.75
C LEU A 223 18.65 2.96 2.70
N ALA A 224 17.71 3.68 3.31
CA ALA A 224 17.99 4.78 4.23
C ALA A 224 18.82 4.34 5.44
N THR A 225 18.62 3.12 5.94
CA THR A 225 19.33 2.58 7.09
C THR A 225 20.66 1.90 6.76
N GLY A 226 20.97 1.66 5.47
CA GLY A 226 22.21 1.02 5.02
C GLY A 226 22.12 -0.50 4.89
N CYS A 227 20.92 -1.07 4.81
CA CYS A 227 20.71 -2.49 4.55
C CYS A 227 20.80 -2.83 3.06
N THR A 228 21.11 -4.09 2.76
CA THR A 228 20.99 -4.67 1.43
C THR A 228 19.81 -5.62 1.38
N MET A 229 19.31 -5.95 0.18
CA MET A 229 18.04 -6.65 0.11
C MET A 229 17.83 -7.54 -1.12
N VAL A 230 16.93 -8.50 -0.96
CA VAL A 230 16.35 -9.29 -2.03
C VAL A 230 14.83 -9.10 -1.99
N LEU A 231 14.25 -8.57 -3.05
CA LEU A 231 12.82 -8.38 -3.22
C LEU A 231 12.21 -9.55 -4.00
N LYS A 232 11.13 -10.13 -3.44
CA LYS A 232 10.18 -10.98 -4.16
C LYS A 232 8.83 -10.25 -4.21
N PRO A 233 8.46 -9.64 -5.33
CA PRO A 233 7.11 -9.10 -5.51
C PRO A 233 6.11 -10.24 -5.73
N SER A 234 4.81 -9.91 -5.67
CA SER A 234 3.79 -10.89 -6.08
C SER A 234 3.92 -11.25 -7.55
N GLU A 235 3.85 -12.55 -7.83
CA GLU A 235 3.81 -13.09 -9.19
C GLU A 235 2.54 -12.69 -9.97
N ILE A 236 1.52 -12.22 -9.26
CA ILE A 236 0.25 -11.78 -9.86
C ILE A 236 0.35 -10.35 -10.41
N ALA A 237 1.15 -9.48 -9.76
CA ALA A 237 1.35 -8.08 -10.15
C ALA A 237 2.84 -7.72 -10.14
N PRO A 238 3.64 -8.24 -11.08
CA PRO A 238 5.08 -8.10 -11.09
C PRO A 238 5.61 -6.94 -11.95
N PHE A 239 4.79 -6.38 -12.85
CA PHE A 239 5.27 -5.41 -13.86
C PHE A 239 5.72 -4.09 -13.24
N SER A 240 4.96 -3.59 -12.28
CA SER A 240 5.33 -2.38 -11.55
C SER A 240 6.61 -2.56 -10.72
N ALA A 241 6.86 -3.78 -10.20
CA ALA A 241 8.11 -4.12 -9.52
C ALA A 241 9.32 -4.16 -10.48
N GLN A 242 9.10 -4.60 -11.71
CA GLN A 242 10.12 -4.56 -12.76
C GLN A 242 10.52 -3.11 -13.08
N ILE A 243 9.53 -2.24 -13.32
CA ILE A 243 9.77 -0.80 -13.58
C ILE A 243 10.44 -0.13 -12.37
N TRP A 244 10.04 -0.48 -11.16
CA TRP A 244 10.71 -0.04 -9.93
C TRP A 244 12.20 -0.41 -9.93
N THR A 245 12.52 -1.64 -10.33
CA THR A 245 13.91 -2.12 -10.41
C THR A 245 14.72 -1.34 -11.46
N GLU A 246 14.14 -1.08 -12.64
CA GLU A 246 14.75 -0.24 -13.68
C GLU A 246 15.04 1.19 -13.19
N ILE A 247 14.15 1.75 -12.35
CA ILE A 247 14.35 3.05 -11.70
C ILE A 247 15.55 3.01 -10.74
N LEU A 248 15.68 1.96 -9.94
CA LEU A 248 16.81 1.81 -9.01
C LEU A 248 18.13 1.66 -9.76
N ASP A 249 18.13 0.90 -10.86
CA ASP A 249 19.30 0.73 -11.75
C ASP A 249 19.71 2.07 -12.36
N ALA A 250 18.76 2.81 -12.95
CA ALA A 250 19.00 4.14 -13.54
C ALA A 250 19.47 5.18 -12.51
N ALA A 251 19.00 5.11 -11.28
CA ALA A 251 19.44 5.98 -10.17
C ALA A 251 20.84 5.64 -9.64
N GLY A 252 21.45 4.55 -10.10
CA GLY A 252 22.77 4.11 -9.70
C GLY A 252 22.82 3.53 -8.30
N VAL A 253 21.85 2.70 -7.93
CA VAL A 253 21.94 1.88 -6.72
C VAL A 253 23.11 0.92 -6.87
N PRO A 254 24.05 0.86 -5.89
CA PRO A 254 25.24 0.03 -6.04
C PRO A 254 24.91 -1.45 -6.25
N ALA A 255 25.73 -2.15 -7.06
CA ALA A 255 25.55 -3.56 -7.35
C ALA A 255 25.38 -4.40 -6.09
N GLY A 256 24.40 -5.30 -6.06
CA GLY A 256 24.08 -6.17 -4.94
C GLY A 256 23.28 -5.51 -3.79
N VAL A 257 23.21 -4.17 -3.70
CA VAL A 257 22.43 -3.51 -2.64
C VAL A 257 20.93 -3.83 -2.77
N PHE A 258 20.41 -3.86 -3.98
CA PHE A 258 19.06 -4.30 -4.31
C PHE A 258 19.12 -5.43 -5.33
N ASN A 259 18.31 -6.48 -5.10
CA ASN A 259 18.18 -7.61 -6.01
C ASN A 259 16.70 -7.96 -6.14
N LEU A 260 16.26 -8.36 -7.35
CA LEU A 260 14.90 -8.78 -7.66
C LEU A 260 14.88 -10.23 -8.13
N VAL A 261 14.11 -11.09 -7.46
CA VAL A 261 13.82 -12.47 -7.89
C VAL A 261 12.30 -12.66 -7.91
N ASN A 262 11.72 -12.81 -9.10
CA ASN A 262 10.31 -13.16 -9.25
C ASN A 262 10.11 -14.65 -8.92
N GLY A 263 8.90 -14.99 -8.46
CA GLY A 263 8.53 -16.37 -8.15
C GLY A 263 7.37 -16.45 -7.18
N ASP A 264 6.91 -17.66 -6.92
CA ASP A 264 5.80 -17.92 -6.02
C ASP A 264 6.20 -17.90 -4.52
N GLY A 265 5.19 -17.93 -3.65
CA GLY A 265 5.40 -17.98 -2.21
C GLY A 265 6.07 -19.26 -1.74
N PRO A 266 5.57 -20.46 -2.15
CA PRO A 266 6.12 -21.75 -1.72
C PRO A 266 7.58 -22.00 -2.11
N THR A 267 8.02 -21.48 -3.25
CA THR A 267 9.40 -21.70 -3.75
C THR A 267 10.32 -20.55 -3.34
N VAL A 268 10.16 -19.37 -3.96
CA VAL A 268 11.06 -18.22 -3.77
C VAL A 268 10.83 -17.57 -2.40
N GLY A 269 9.56 -17.40 -1.99
CA GLY A 269 9.23 -16.84 -0.67
C GLY A 269 9.76 -17.68 0.48
N ALA A 270 9.57 -19.00 0.41
CA ALA A 270 10.07 -19.95 1.41
C ALA A 270 11.61 -19.99 1.43
N ALA A 271 12.27 -19.97 0.25
CA ALA A 271 13.72 -19.94 0.15
C ALA A 271 14.31 -18.66 0.80
N ILE A 272 13.73 -17.49 0.56
CA ILE A 272 14.13 -16.23 1.23
C ILE A 272 13.94 -16.33 2.74
N ALA A 273 12.78 -16.80 3.19
CA ALA A 273 12.46 -16.86 4.62
C ALA A 273 13.37 -17.82 5.39
N SER A 274 13.76 -18.95 4.79
CA SER A 274 14.62 -19.95 5.43
C SER A 274 16.12 -19.71 5.22
N HIS A 275 16.53 -18.77 4.34
CA HIS A 275 17.92 -18.61 3.96
C HIS A 275 18.81 -18.18 5.15
N PRO A 276 19.91 -18.88 5.46
CA PRO A 276 20.70 -18.63 6.67
C PRO A 276 21.42 -17.28 6.68
N GLN A 277 21.67 -16.67 5.52
CA GLN A 277 22.34 -15.37 5.42
C GLN A 277 21.37 -14.19 5.22
N VAL A 278 20.07 -14.41 5.36
CA VAL A 278 19.07 -13.34 5.50
C VAL A 278 18.90 -13.03 6.98
N ASP A 279 19.03 -11.76 7.38
CA ASP A 279 18.98 -11.29 8.76
C ASP A 279 17.59 -10.82 9.18
N LEU A 280 16.81 -10.32 8.24
CA LEU A 280 15.43 -9.85 8.42
C LEU A 280 14.56 -10.35 7.27
N VAL A 281 13.37 -10.83 7.57
CA VAL A 281 12.28 -10.97 6.57
C VAL A 281 11.19 -9.96 6.86
N SER A 282 10.91 -9.07 5.92
CA SER A 282 9.74 -8.18 5.94
C SER A 282 8.70 -8.69 4.96
N PHE A 283 7.57 -9.13 5.49
CA PHE A 283 6.49 -9.79 4.76
C PHE A 283 5.19 -9.00 4.87
N THR A 284 4.53 -8.78 3.75
CA THR A 284 3.13 -8.32 3.70
C THR A 284 2.29 -9.32 2.92
N GLY A 285 1.17 -9.77 3.48
CA GLY A 285 0.28 -10.72 2.84
C GLY A 285 -0.78 -11.30 3.77
N SER A 286 -1.30 -12.49 3.44
CA SER A 286 -2.30 -13.15 4.27
C SER A 286 -1.72 -13.66 5.59
N THR A 287 -2.55 -13.72 6.65
CA THR A 287 -2.16 -14.28 7.95
C THR A 287 -1.61 -15.71 7.83
N ARG A 288 -2.23 -16.55 6.99
CA ARG A 288 -1.75 -17.92 6.72
C ARG A 288 -0.31 -17.93 6.18
N ALA A 289 -0.03 -17.11 5.17
CA ALA A 289 1.32 -17.04 4.59
C ALA A 289 2.32 -16.42 5.56
N GLY A 290 1.91 -15.43 6.37
CA GLY A 290 2.76 -14.85 7.42
C GLY A 290 3.19 -15.87 8.47
N ILE A 291 2.29 -16.77 8.87
CA ILE A 291 2.62 -17.88 9.77
C ILE A 291 3.68 -18.80 9.16
N GLU A 292 3.57 -19.14 7.87
CA GLU A 292 4.57 -19.98 7.18
C GLU A 292 5.93 -19.26 7.05
N VAL A 293 5.93 -17.96 6.75
CA VAL A 293 7.17 -17.17 6.73
C VAL A 293 7.86 -17.18 8.10
N ALA A 294 7.11 -16.97 9.19
CA ALA A 294 7.66 -17.01 10.55
C ALA A 294 8.22 -18.40 10.91
N ARG A 295 7.53 -19.49 10.53
CA ARG A 295 8.01 -20.85 10.73
C ARG A 295 9.31 -21.13 9.98
N ASN A 296 9.39 -20.72 8.71
CA ASN A 296 10.59 -20.90 7.89
C ASN A 296 11.78 -20.05 8.39
N ALA A 297 11.53 -18.91 8.99
CA ALA A 297 12.56 -18.02 9.54
C ALA A 297 13.09 -18.49 10.91
N ALA A 298 12.29 -19.20 11.70
CA ALA A 298 12.58 -19.57 13.08
C ALA A 298 13.92 -20.31 13.29
N PRO A 299 14.35 -21.27 12.42
CA PRO A 299 15.61 -22.01 12.63
C PRO A 299 16.87 -21.15 12.69
N THR A 300 16.85 -19.93 12.13
CA THR A 300 18.00 -19.01 12.12
C THR A 300 17.82 -17.83 13.07
N VAL A 301 16.72 -17.77 13.83
CA VAL A 301 16.40 -16.71 14.80
C VAL A 301 16.40 -15.30 14.16
N LYS A 302 16.26 -15.21 12.84
CA LYS A 302 16.21 -13.92 12.15
C LYS A 302 14.98 -13.10 12.54
N ARG A 303 15.07 -11.79 12.43
CA ARG A 303 13.92 -10.91 12.66
C ARG A 303 12.85 -11.16 11.58
N VAL A 304 11.58 -11.16 11.99
CA VAL A 304 10.43 -11.27 11.09
C VAL A 304 9.48 -10.11 11.39
N HIS A 305 9.38 -9.20 10.43
CA HIS A 305 8.41 -8.12 10.42
C HIS A 305 7.24 -8.50 9.53
N GLN A 306 6.01 -8.32 10.00
CA GLN A 306 4.81 -8.81 9.32
C GLN A 306 3.69 -7.78 9.30
N GLU A 307 3.16 -7.52 8.10
CA GLU A 307 1.95 -6.78 7.84
C GLU A 307 0.92 -7.72 7.20
N LEU A 308 -0.13 -8.04 7.95
CA LEU A 308 -1.07 -9.11 7.59
C LEU A 308 -2.48 -8.56 7.40
N GLY A 309 -3.46 -9.47 7.36
CA GLY A 309 -4.84 -9.14 7.09
C GLY A 309 -5.53 -8.27 8.15
N GLY A 310 -6.70 -7.78 7.80
CA GLY A 310 -7.53 -6.95 8.66
C GLY A 310 -9.03 -7.21 8.49
N LYS A 311 -9.81 -6.88 9.52
CA LYS A 311 -11.27 -6.80 9.50
C LYS A 311 -11.68 -5.53 10.23
N SER A 312 -11.27 -4.40 9.65
CA SER A 312 -11.29 -3.10 10.34
C SER A 312 -12.70 -2.63 10.65
N PRO A 313 -12.98 -2.26 11.91
CA PRO A 313 -14.26 -1.67 12.30
C PRO A 313 -14.32 -0.19 11.88
N ASN A 314 -15.52 0.29 11.57
CA ASN A 314 -15.86 1.68 11.35
C ASN A 314 -17.05 2.03 12.25
N ILE A 315 -16.81 2.63 13.41
CA ILE A 315 -17.86 3.01 14.36
C ILE A 315 -18.40 4.39 13.97
N ILE A 316 -19.70 4.45 13.75
CA ILE A 316 -20.44 5.70 13.56
C ILE A 316 -21.18 5.99 14.86
N LEU A 317 -20.75 7.02 15.60
CA LEU A 317 -21.35 7.39 16.88
C LEU A 317 -22.75 8.01 16.69
N PRO A 318 -23.63 8.01 17.74
CA PRO A 318 -25.00 8.51 17.64
C PRO A 318 -25.09 9.97 17.19
N ASP A 319 -24.12 10.79 17.58
CA ASP A 319 -24.02 12.23 17.27
C ASP A 319 -23.29 12.53 15.95
N ALA A 320 -22.86 11.51 15.21
CA ALA A 320 -22.23 11.70 13.91
C ALA A 320 -23.23 12.16 12.84
N ASP A 321 -22.74 12.90 11.86
CA ASP A 321 -23.43 13.12 10.58
C ASP A 321 -23.51 11.77 9.84
N LEU A 322 -24.61 11.03 10.07
CA LEU A 322 -24.79 9.67 9.54
C LEU A 322 -24.70 9.61 8.02
N PRO A 323 -25.39 10.48 7.24
CA PRO A 323 -25.28 10.43 5.79
C PRO A 323 -23.85 10.57 5.29
N LYS A 324 -23.11 11.51 5.85
CA LYS A 324 -21.72 11.77 5.49
C LYS A 324 -20.79 10.60 5.90
N ALA A 325 -21.00 10.04 7.10
CA ALA A 325 -20.17 8.96 7.63
C ALA A 325 -20.41 7.63 6.89
N VAL A 326 -21.68 7.28 6.61
CA VAL A 326 -22.04 6.08 5.84
C VAL A 326 -21.54 6.17 4.41
N THR A 327 -21.81 7.30 3.73
CA THR A 327 -21.32 7.54 2.35
C THR A 327 -19.81 7.36 2.24
N ALA A 328 -19.06 7.97 3.16
CA ALA A 328 -17.61 7.84 3.17
C ALA A 328 -17.14 6.41 3.47
N GLY A 329 -17.82 5.71 4.39
CA GLY A 329 -17.52 4.32 4.73
C GLY A 329 -17.72 3.37 3.55
N VAL A 330 -18.85 3.47 2.85
CA VAL A 330 -19.13 2.68 1.64
C VAL A 330 -18.05 2.92 0.58
N ARG A 331 -17.80 4.19 0.22
CA ARG A 331 -16.78 4.54 -0.78
C ARG A 331 -15.37 4.06 -0.40
N SER A 332 -15.04 4.11 0.89
CA SER A 332 -13.74 3.64 1.38
C SER A 332 -13.57 2.13 1.22
N VAL A 333 -14.63 1.34 1.44
CA VAL A 333 -14.59 -0.11 1.22
C VAL A 333 -14.52 -0.44 -0.27
N MET A 334 -15.24 0.29 -1.12
CA MET A 334 -15.28 0.02 -2.57
C MET A 334 -14.03 0.52 -3.30
N ASN A 335 -13.23 1.39 -2.67
CA ASN A 335 -11.96 1.83 -3.23
C ASN A 335 -11.04 0.64 -3.48
N ASN A 336 -10.31 0.64 -4.61
CA ASN A 336 -9.45 -0.47 -5.03
C ASN A 336 -10.18 -1.83 -5.10
N SER A 337 -11.47 -1.82 -5.40
CA SER A 337 -12.34 -3.00 -5.41
C SER A 337 -12.32 -3.78 -4.07
N GLY A 338 -12.18 -3.06 -2.95
CA GLY A 338 -12.11 -3.63 -1.60
C GLY A 338 -10.80 -4.35 -1.25
N GLN A 339 -9.79 -4.27 -2.11
CA GLN A 339 -8.54 -5.01 -2.00
C GLN A 339 -7.48 -4.23 -1.18
N SER A 340 -7.86 -3.84 0.04
CA SER A 340 -6.97 -3.12 0.97
C SER A 340 -7.07 -3.72 2.37
N CYS A 341 -5.93 -4.04 2.96
CA CYS A 341 -5.84 -4.70 4.27
C CYS A 341 -6.48 -3.87 5.40
N ASN A 342 -6.48 -2.54 5.28
CA ASN A 342 -7.08 -1.61 6.23
C ASN A 342 -8.51 -1.18 5.88
N ALA A 343 -9.15 -1.75 4.83
CA ALA A 343 -10.50 -1.36 4.43
C ALA A 343 -11.51 -1.50 5.58
N PRO A 344 -12.37 -0.48 5.84
CA PRO A 344 -13.31 -0.45 6.97
C PRO A 344 -14.55 -1.33 6.71
N THR A 345 -14.35 -2.63 6.55
CA THR A 345 -15.35 -3.59 6.06
C THR A 345 -16.43 -3.99 7.06
N ARG A 346 -16.28 -3.62 8.35
CA ARG A 346 -17.35 -3.75 9.38
C ARG A 346 -17.80 -2.37 9.83
N MET A 347 -18.94 -1.89 9.32
CA MET A 347 -19.54 -0.63 9.76
C MET A 347 -20.50 -0.88 10.93
N LEU A 348 -20.26 -0.23 12.05
CA LEU A 348 -21.09 -0.33 13.26
C LEU A 348 -21.92 0.96 13.38
N VAL A 349 -23.25 0.81 13.40
CA VAL A 349 -24.20 1.92 13.47
C VAL A 349 -25.15 1.77 14.66
N PRO A 350 -25.66 2.86 15.26
CA PRO A 350 -26.72 2.76 16.26
C PRO A 350 -27.91 1.97 15.69
N ARG A 351 -28.39 0.97 16.44
CA ARG A 351 -29.46 0.06 15.98
C ARG A 351 -30.73 0.82 15.59
N GLU A 352 -31.06 1.86 16.30
CA GLU A 352 -32.21 2.76 16.01
C GLU A 352 -32.09 3.49 14.67
N ARG A 353 -30.86 3.65 14.14
CA ARG A 353 -30.58 4.29 12.86
C ARG A 353 -30.20 3.30 11.74
N MET A 354 -30.34 1.99 11.99
CA MET A 354 -29.95 0.95 11.03
C MET A 354 -30.63 1.15 9.67
N GLN A 355 -31.94 1.32 9.64
CA GLN A 355 -32.70 1.44 8.38
C GLN A 355 -32.27 2.66 7.55
N GLU A 356 -31.99 3.78 8.20
CA GLU A 356 -31.46 4.97 7.56
C GLU A 356 -30.06 4.69 6.97
N ALA A 357 -29.19 4.05 7.75
CA ALA A 357 -27.84 3.67 7.29
C ALA A 357 -27.88 2.71 6.09
N LEU A 358 -28.76 1.70 6.11
CA LEU A 358 -28.93 0.74 5.02
C LEU A 358 -29.43 1.43 3.74
N ALA A 359 -30.37 2.37 3.85
CA ALA A 359 -30.89 3.12 2.69
C ALA A 359 -29.78 3.97 2.03
N ILE A 360 -29.00 4.70 2.84
CA ILE A 360 -27.88 5.50 2.36
C ILE A 360 -26.80 4.59 1.73
N ALA A 361 -26.48 3.48 2.39
CA ALA A 361 -25.45 2.56 1.90
C ALA A 361 -25.84 1.92 0.55
N ARG A 362 -27.14 1.61 0.35
CA ARG A 362 -27.68 1.13 -0.94
C ARG A 362 -27.46 2.17 -2.02
N GLU A 363 -27.97 3.39 -1.81
CA GLU A 363 -27.87 4.47 -2.80
C GLU A 363 -26.42 4.70 -3.22
N VAL A 364 -25.50 4.75 -2.25
CA VAL A 364 -24.07 4.98 -2.54
C VAL A 364 -23.46 3.79 -3.28
N ALA A 365 -23.75 2.55 -2.89
CA ALA A 365 -23.21 1.37 -3.57
C ALA A 365 -23.69 1.28 -5.01
N GLU A 366 -24.98 1.52 -5.26
CA GLU A 366 -25.61 1.52 -6.60
C GLU A 366 -25.11 2.68 -7.48
N SER A 367 -24.63 3.77 -6.89
CA SER A 367 -24.04 4.91 -7.63
C SER A 367 -22.62 4.65 -8.14
N ILE A 368 -21.96 3.58 -7.70
CA ILE A 368 -20.59 3.28 -8.08
C ILE A 368 -20.57 2.56 -9.42
N THR A 369 -19.96 3.19 -10.41
CA THR A 369 -19.76 2.59 -11.72
C THR A 369 -18.67 1.53 -11.69
N VAL A 370 -19.00 0.32 -12.13
CA VAL A 370 -18.04 -0.79 -12.30
C VAL A 370 -17.75 -0.95 -13.80
N GLY A 371 -16.49 -1.12 -14.17
CA GLY A 371 -16.17 -1.29 -15.59
C GLY A 371 -14.66 -1.36 -15.85
N ASP A 372 -14.33 -1.31 -17.15
CA ASP A 372 -12.94 -1.31 -17.60
C ASP A 372 -12.12 -0.22 -16.88
N PRO A 373 -10.95 -0.56 -16.33
CA PRO A 373 -10.12 0.38 -15.58
C PRO A 373 -9.71 1.64 -16.35
N THR A 374 -9.73 1.59 -17.69
CA THR A 374 -9.37 2.71 -18.56
C THR A 374 -10.58 3.56 -19.01
N SER A 375 -11.81 3.11 -18.73
CA SER A 375 -13.05 3.80 -19.15
C SER A 375 -13.43 4.99 -18.28
N GLY A 376 -12.74 5.22 -17.16
CA GLY A 376 -13.13 6.20 -16.15
C GLY A 376 -14.11 5.65 -15.11
N ALA A 377 -14.37 4.34 -15.08
CA ALA A 377 -15.18 3.69 -14.05
C ALA A 377 -14.60 3.93 -12.65
N GLY A 378 -15.47 4.00 -11.65
CA GLY A 378 -15.10 4.22 -10.26
C GLY A 378 -14.46 3.00 -9.59
N MET A 379 -14.77 1.79 -10.10
CA MET A 379 -14.26 0.52 -9.60
C MET A 379 -13.92 -0.41 -10.77
N GLY A 380 -12.75 -1.03 -10.72
CA GLY A 380 -12.27 -2.03 -11.66
C GLY A 380 -12.58 -3.47 -11.19
N PRO A 381 -11.99 -4.49 -11.85
CA PRO A 381 -12.08 -5.87 -11.43
C PRO A 381 -11.30 -6.13 -10.13
N VAL A 382 -11.48 -7.31 -9.54
CA VAL A 382 -10.54 -7.87 -8.57
C VAL A 382 -9.42 -8.60 -9.31
N VAL A 383 -8.29 -8.81 -8.65
CA VAL A 383 -7.01 -9.14 -9.30
C VAL A 383 -6.97 -10.48 -10.05
N SER A 384 -7.80 -11.47 -9.68
CA SER A 384 -7.69 -12.82 -10.23
C SER A 384 -8.98 -13.63 -10.10
N ALA A 385 -9.09 -14.70 -10.91
CA ALA A 385 -10.19 -15.67 -10.82
C ALA A 385 -10.31 -16.31 -9.42
N ALA A 386 -9.18 -16.61 -8.78
CA ALA A 386 -9.17 -17.20 -7.44
C ALA A 386 -9.76 -16.23 -6.40
N GLN A 387 -9.38 -14.95 -6.49
CA GLN A 387 -9.92 -13.91 -5.60
C GLN A 387 -11.41 -13.67 -5.87
N TRP A 388 -11.83 -13.61 -7.13
CA TRP A 388 -13.23 -13.48 -7.53
C TRP A 388 -14.08 -14.61 -6.93
N LYS A 389 -13.68 -15.89 -7.11
CA LYS A 389 -14.37 -17.05 -6.55
C LYS A 389 -14.47 -17.02 -5.03
N LYS A 390 -13.41 -16.59 -4.34
CA LYS A 390 -13.41 -16.46 -2.87
C LYS A 390 -14.43 -15.42 -2.41
N ILE A 391 -14.49 -14.27 -3.09
CA ILE A 391 -15.42 -13.18 -2.75
C ILE A 391 -16.85 -13.62 -2.95
N GLU A 392 -17.18 -14.21 -4.12
CA GLU A 392 -18.52 -14.73 -4.43
C GLU A 392 -18.99 -15.73 -3.36
N ALA A 393 -18.16 -16.72 -3.03
CA ALA A 393 -18.50 -17.73 -2.02
C ALA A 393 -18.73 -17.10 -0.62
N LEU A 394 -18.02 -16.04 -0.26
CA LEU A 394 -18.22 -15.36 1.02
C LEU A 394 -19.47 -14.47 1.01
N ILE A 395 -19.85 -13.87 -0.12
CA ILE A 395 -21.13 -13.16 -0.25
C ILE A 395 -22.29 -14.13 -0.08
N GLU A 396 -22.27 -15.26 -0.80
CA GLU A 396 -23.28 -16.32 -0.68
C GLU A 396 -23.37 -16.82 0.77
N LYS A 397 -22.22 -17.07 1.40
CA LYS A 397 -22.16 -17.53 2.79
C LYS A 397 -22.79 -16.53 3.76
N GLY A 398 -22.56 -15.23 3.58
CA GLY A 398 -23.19 -14.20 4.41
C GLY A 398 -24.72 -14.20 4.28
N ILE A 399 -25.24 -14.35 3.06
CA ILE A 399 -26.68 -14.44 2.81
C ILE A 399 -27.26 -15.72 3.43
N GLU A 400 -26.60 -16.87 3.28
CA GLU A 400 -26.99 -18.14 3.91
C GLU A 400 -27.04 -18.04 5.45
N GLU A 401 -26.13 -17.30 6.07
CA GLU A 401 -26.08 -17.07 7.50
C GLU A 401 -27.11 -16.05 8.00
N GLY A 402 -27.91 -15.47 7.09
CA GLY A 402 -29.03 -14.59 7.41
C GLY A 402 -28.72 -13.08 7.31
N ALA A 403 -27.63 -12.68 6.72
CA ALA A 403 -27.39 -11.27 6.39
C ALA A 403 -28.36 -10.77 5.33
N THR A 404 -28.89 -9.56 5.52
CA THR A 404 -29.77 -8.90 4.56
C THR A 404 -28.94 -8.38 3.38
N LEU A 405 -29.21 -8.86 2.15
CA LEU A 405 -28.60 -8.29 0.95
C LEU A 405 -29.21 -6.90 0.68
N VAL A 406 -28.45 -5.85 0.87
CA VAL A 406 -28.89 -4.46 0.72
C VAL A 406 -28.61 -3.94 -0.69
N ALA A 407 -27.43 -4.25 -1.25
CA ALA A 407 -27.04 -3.91 -2.62
C ALA A 407 -26.04 -4.93 -3.15
N GLY A 408 -25.89 -5.03 -4.46
CA GLY A 408 -24.93 -5.91 -5.14
C GLY A 408 -25.35 -7.38 -5.13
N GLY A 409 -24.61 -8.22 -4.40
CA GLY A 409 -24.85 -9.66 -4.32
C GLY A 409 -24.04 -10.48 -5.33
N PRO A 410 -24.26 -11.81 -5.38
CA PRO A 410 -23.50 -12.72 -6.23
C PRO A 410 -23.60 -12.41 -7.72
N GLY A 411 -22.61 -12.87 -8.48
CA GLY A 411 -22.52 -12.77 -9.92
C GLY A 411 -21.92 -11.46 -10.41
N LYS A 412 -21.50 -11.46 -11.67
CA LYS A 412 -20.91 -10.28 -12.33
C LYS A 412 -21.92 -9.14 -12.53
N PRO A 413 -21.48 -7.88 -12.60
CA PRO A 413 -22.33 -6.76 -13.04
C PRO A 413 -22.86 -6.98 -14.45
N GLU A 414 -24.06 -6.46 -14.74
CA GLU A 414 -24.67 -6.55 -16.06
C GLU A 414 -23.77 -5.97 -17.15
N GLY A 415 -23.62 -6.68 -18.27
CA GLY A 415 -22.78 -6.27 -19.40
C GLY A 415 -21.26 -6.46 -19.21
N LEU A 416 -20.82 -7.06 -18.11
CA LEU A 416 -19.41 -7.35 -17.82
C LEU A 416 -19.16 -8.88 -17.74
N ASP A 417 -19.37 -9.59 -18.85
CA ASP A 417 -19.24 -11.06 -18.90
C ASP A 417 -17.77 -11.53 -18.82
N THR A 418 -16.84 -10.73 -19.33
CA THR A 418 -15.39 -10.96 -19.27
C THR A 418 -14.75 -10.07 -18.21
N GLY A 419 -13.72 -10.55 -17.54
CA GLY A 419 -13.03 -9.89 -16.42
C GLY A 419 -13.57 -10.32 -15.06
N TYR A 420 -12.76 -10.15 -14.02
CA TYR A 420 -13.07 -10.59 -12.66
C TYR A 420 -13.84 -9.51 -11.88
N TYR A 421 -14.94 -9.03 -12.45
CA TYR A 421 -15.75 -7.96 -11.86
C TYR A 421 -16.67 -8.49 -10.76
N VAL A 422 -16.76 -7.75 -9.66
CA VAL A 422 -17.64 -8.00 -8.50
C VAL A 422 -18.54 -6.79 -8.32
N LYS A 423 -19.82 -7.00 -8.00
CA LYS A 423 -20.75 -5.91 -7.68
C LYS A 423 -20.37 -5.23 -6.35
N PRO A 424 -20.44 -3.90 -6.22
CA PRO A 424 -20.40 -3.23 -4.93
C PRO A 424 -21.47 -3.83 -4.02
N THR A 425 -21.07 -4.61 -3.00
CA THR A 425 -21.98 -5.40 -2.19
C THR A 425 -22.07 -4.86 -0.77
N VAL A 426 -23.31 -4.71 -0.28
CA VAL A 426 -23.61 -4.30 1.08
C VAL A 426 -24.50 -5.37 1.74
N LEU A 427 -24.02 -5.90 2.86
CA LEU A 427 -24.75 -6.84 3.71
C LEU A 427 -25.17 -6.11 4.99
N GLY A 428 -26.46 -6.01 5.23
CA GLY A 428 -27.07 -5.44 6.43
C GLY A 428 -27.43 -6.51 7.47
N ASP A 429 -27.81 -6.05 8.67
CA ASP A 429 -28.23 -6.89 9.80
C ASP A 429 -27.22 -8.00 10.14
N VAL A 430 -25.94 -7.75 9.84
CA VAL A 430 -24.85 -8.68 10.13
C VAL A 430 -24.59 -8.71 11.64
N ASN A 431 -24.47 -9.91 12.21
CA ASN A 431 -23.95 -10.06 13.57
C ASN A 431 -22.47 -10.47 13.54
N ASN A 432 -21.76 -10.20 14.65
CA ASN A 432 -20.32 -10.39 14.69
C ASN A 432 -19.87 -11.87 14.68
N ALA A 433 -20.78 -12.83 14.82
CA ALA A 433 -20.49 -14.28 14.72
C ALA A 433 -20.53 -14.80 13.28
N MET A 434 -21.18 -14.09 12.35
CA MET A 434 -21.25 -14.48 10.93
C MET A 434 -19.87 -14.53 10.30
N THR A 435 -19.67 -15.46 9.37
CA THR A 435 -18.41 -15.64 8.62
C THR A 435 -17.96 -14.36 7.95
N VAL A 436 -18.88 -13.61 7.34
CA VAL A 436 -18.58 -12.34 6.65
C VAL A 436 -18.13 -11.22 7.59
N ALA A 437 -18.41 -11.30 8.89
CA ALA A 437 -17.91 -10.37 9.91
C ALA A 437 -16.54 -10.80 10.49
N ARG A 438 -16.16 -12.07 10.36
CA ARG A 438 -14.92 -12.65 10.93
C ARG A 438 -13.81 -12.81 9.91
N GLU A 439 -14.14 -13.27 8.69
CA GLU A 439 -13.17 -13.55 7.63
C GLU A 439 -12.84 -12.28 6.81
N GLU A 440 -11.58 -12.15 6.42
CA GLU A 440 -11.14 -11.13 5.50
C GLU A 440 -11.55 -11.49 4.06
N ILE A 441 -12.59 -10.81 3.54
CA ILE A 441 -13.14 -11.06 2.19
C ILE A 441 -12.14 -10.59 1.12
N PHE A 442 -11.55 -9.41 1.32
CA PHE A 442 -10.61 -8.75 0.41
C PHE A 442 -11.23 -8.43 -0.95
N GLY A 443 -12.46 -7.92 -0.93
CA GLY A 443 -13.29 -7.55 -2.06
C GLY A 443 -14.26 -6.43 -1.71
N PRO A 444 -15.06 -5.92 -2.67
CA PRO A 444 -15.94 -4.77 -2.49
C PRO A 444 -17.21 -5.15 -1.71
N VAL A 445 -17.05 -5.60 -0.47
CA VAL A 445 -18.12 -6.11 0.40
C VAL A 445 -18.07 -5.40 1.75
N LEU A 446 -19.13 -4.67 2.07
CA LEU A 446 -19.35 -4.00 3.35
C LEU A 446 -20.36 -4.78 4.19
N CYS A 447 -20.02 -5.04 5.46
CA CYS A 447 -20.93 -5.57 6.47
C CYS A 447 -21.37 -4.45 7.42
N ILE A 448 -22.69 -4.27 7.62
CA ILE A 448 -23.25 -3.28 8.54
C ILE A 448 -23.86 -4.01 9.73
N LEU A 449 -23.38 -3.65 10.94
CA LEU A 449 -23.74 -4.24 12.22
C LEU A 449 -24.42 -3.16 13.09
N GLY A 450 -25.47 -3.53 13.80
CA GLY A 450 -26.13 -2.66 14.77
C GLY A 450 -25.54 -2.80 16.17
N TYR A 451 -25.51 -1.69 16.92
CA TYR A 451 -25.20 -1.68 18.35
C TYR A 451 -26.20 -0.84 19.13
N ASP A 452 -26.39 -1.16 20.43
CA ASP A 452 -27.33 -0.45 21.31
C ASP A 452 -26.61 0.58 22.21
N THR A 453 -25.36 0.32 22.58
CA THR A 453 -24.54 1.23 23.38
C THR A 453 -23.14 1.42 22.77
N VAL A 454 -22.49 2.55 23.07
CA VAL A 454 -21.10 2.81 22.61
C VAL A 454 -20.13 1.77 23.18
N GLU A 455 -20.36 1.27 24.38
CA GLU A 455 -19.60 0.18 25.01
C GLU A 455 -19.71 -1.11 24.22
N GLU A 456 -20.91 -1.45 23.76
CA GLU A 456 -21.14 -2.59 22.88
C GLU A 456 -20.42 -2.41 21.53
N ALA A 457 -20.50 -1.21 20.92
CA ALA A 457 -19.78 -0.91 19.68
C ALA A 457 -18.26 -1.14 19.82
N ILE A 458 -17.66 -0.70 20.93
CA ILE A 458 -16.24 -0.92 21.23
C ILE A 458 -15.96 -2.42 21.43
N ALA A 459 -16.83 -3.14 22.12
CA ALA A 459 -16.68 -4.57 22.34
C ALA A 459 -16.71 -5.34 20.99
N ILE A 460 -17.71 -5.08 20.14
CA ILE A 460 -17.83 -5.67 18.80
C ILE A 460 -16.62 -5.30 17.93
N ALA A 461 -16.21 -4.02 17.97
CA ALA A 461 -15.06 -3.56 17.20
C ALA A 461 -13.78 -4.33 17.53
N ASN A 462 -13.55 -4.60 18.82
CA ASN A 462 -12.38 -5.30 19.32
C ASN A 462 -12.48 -6.83 19.24
N ASP A 463 -13.68 -7.39 19.11
CA ASP A 463 -13.92 -8.84 18.99
C ASP A 463 -13.65 -9.33 17.56
N THR A 464 -12.39 -9.40 17.23
CA THR A 464 -11.84 -9.95 15.98
C THR A 464 -10.42 -10.44 16.25
N PRO A 465 -9.91 -11.45 15.54
CA PRO A 465 -8.49 -11.85 15.63
C PRO A 465 -7.54 -10.77 15.07
N TYR A 466 -8.06 -9.82 14.32
CA TYR A 466 -7.31 -8.75 13.67
C TYR A 466 -7.22 -7.47 14.51
N GLY A 467 -6.36 -6.56 14.08
CA GLY A 467 -6.19 -5.24 14.70
C GLY A 467 -5.30 -4.32 13.85
N LEU A 468 -5.52 -4.27 12.53
CA LEU A 468 -4.71 -3.42 11.65
C LEU A 468 -5.14 -1.96 11.74
N ALA A 469 -6.37 -1.66 11.34
CA ALA A 469 -6.93 -0.31 11.39
C ALA A 469 -8.31 -0.30 12.06
N ALA A 470 -8.72 0.89 12.49
CA ALA A 470 -10.07 1.19 12.98
C ALA A 470 -10.46 2.62 12.58
N TYR A 471 -11.75 2.86 12.51
CA TYR A 471 -12.31 4.15 12.11
C TYR A 471 -13.41 4.55 13.09
N VAL A 472 -13.48 5.84 13.43
CA VAL A 472 -14.53 6.41 14.30
C VAL A 472 -15.01 7.72 13.72
N SER A 473 -16.32 7.88 13.59
CA SER A 473 -16.98 9.13 13.21
C SER A 473 -17.88 9.60 14.35
N GLY A 474 -17.74 10.85 14.78
CA GLY A 474 -18.56 11.45 15.84
C GLY A 474 -18.58 12.98 15.76
N GLY A 475 -19.61 13.58 16.34
CA GLY A 475 -19.80 15.04 16.40
C GLY A 475 -18.99 15.67 17.53
N GLU A 476 -18.99 15.06 18.72
CA GLU A 476 -18.30 15.59 19.90
C GLU A 476 -16.84 15.06 19.93
N PRO A 477 -15.81 15.95 19.84
CA PRO A 477 -14.42 15.55 19.70
C PRO A 477 -13.88 14.69 20.85
N GLU A 478 -14.22 15.03 22.11
CA GLU A 478 -13.69 14.30 23.27
C GLU A 478 -14.31 12.91 23.42
N ALA A 479 -15.62 12.76 23.11
CA ALA A 479 -16.26 11.43 23.09
C ALA A 479 -15.64 10.57 21.98
N THR A 480 -15.43 11.15 20.79
CA THR A 480 -14.80 10.45 19.66
C THR A 480 -13.37 10.00 20.00
N ARG A 481 -12.56 10.85 20.65
CA ARG A 481 -11.21 10.48 21.11
C ARG A 481 -11.23 9.39 22.18
N ARG A 482 -12.17 9.45 23.14
CA ARG A 482 -12.34 8.40 24.16
C ARG A 482 -12.65 7.04 23.53
N VAL A 483 -13.51 6.99 22.52
CA VAL A 483 -13.77 5.75 21.77
C VAL A 483 -12.53 5.29 21.04
N ALA A 484 -11.89 6.17 20.27
CA ALA A 484 -10.68 5.86 19.50
C ALA A 484 -9.56 5.27 20.37
N SER A 485 -9.34 5.81 21.58
CA SER A 485 -8.31 5.33 22.51
C SER A 485 -8.54 3.92 23.04
N ARG A 486 -9.76 3.40 22.93
CA ARG A 486 -10.15 2.06 23.39
C ARG A 486 -10.15 0.99 22.29
N LEU A 487 -9.90 1.39 21.02
CA LEU A 487 -9.84 0.45 19.91
C LEU A 487 -8.47 -0.22 19.82
N ARG A 488 -8.47 -1.54 19.70
CA ARG A 488 -7.28 -2.40 19.65
C ARG A 488 -6.79 -2.56 18.21
N ALA A 489 -6.31 -1.47 17.62
CA ALA A 489 -5.77 -1.42 16.26
C ALA A 489 -4.48 -0.60 16.24
N GLY A 490 -3.60 -0.91 15.26
CA GLY A 490 -2.35 -0.19 15.08
C GLY A 490 -2.53 1.23 14.57
N GLN A 491 -3.60 1.47 13.81
CA GLN A 491 -3.96 2.81 13.32
C GLN A 491 -5.45 3.08 13.58
N VAL A 492 -5.79 4.24 14.11
CA VAL A 492 -7.19 4.66 14.33
C VAL A 492 -7.45 5.99 13.63
N ASN A 493 -8.37 5.99 12.68
CA ASN A 493 -8.77 7.16 11.92
C ASN A 493 -10.00 7.82 12.55
N ILE A 494 -9.88 9.10 12.92
CA ILE A 494 -10.96 9.89 13.49
C ILE A 494 -11.51 10.83 12.42
N ASN A 495 -12.83 10.80 12.21
CA ASN A 495 -13.55 11.69 11.31
C ASN A 495 -12.92 11.82 9.90
N ARG A 496 -12.44 10.68 9.36
CA ARG A 496 -11.83 10.58 8.03
C ARG A 496 -10.58 11.45 7.89
N ALA A 497 -9.72 11.42 8.91
CA ALA A 497 -8.42 12.07 8.84
C ALA A 497 -7.68 11.66 7.55
N ALA A 498 -6.97 12.62 6.94
CA ALA A 498 -6.14 12.34 5.78
C ALA A 498 -5.01 11.35 6.13
N PRO A 499 -4.58 10.50 5.18
CA PRO A 499 -3.42 9.64 5.38
C PRO A 499 -2.17 10.46 5.74
N ASP A 500 -1.39 9.95 6.69
CA ASP A 500 -0.13 10.55 7.12
C ASP A 500 0.98 9.51 7.01
N LEU A 501 1.88 9.67 6.02
CA LEU A 501 3.00 8.75 5.81
C LEU A 501 4.12 8.88 6.86
N MET A 502 4.08 9.90 7.70
CA MET A 502 4.96 10.05 8.85
C MET A 502 4.45 9.29 10.08
N ALA A 503 3.15 8.93 10.11
CA ALA A 503 2.58 8.12 11.17
C ALA A 503 2.90 6.62 10.96
N PRO A 504 3.15 5.85 12.04
CA PRO A 504 3.41 4.42 11.92
C PRO A 504 2.20 3.67 11.35
N PHE A 505 2.46 2.68 10.51
CA PHE A 505 1.50 1.72 10.00
C PHE A 505 1.86 0.32 10.48
N GLY A 506 0.87 -0.49 10.87
CA GLY A 506 1.08 -1.87 11.29
C GLY A 506 0.04 -2.35 12.29
N GLY A 507 -0.09 -3.68 12.40
CA GLY A 507 -1.18 -4.31 13.10
C GLY A 507 -0.90 -4.69 14.55
N PHE A 508 -2.00 -4.88 15.29
CA PHE A 508 -2.06 -5.62 16.55
C PHE A 508 -2.55 -7.05 16.28
N LYS A 509 -2.41 -7.95 17.25
CA LYS A 509 -2.92 -9.32 17.19
C LYS A 509 -2.45 -10.07 15.93
N GLN A 510 -3.36 -10.74 15.20
CA GLN A 510 -3.03 -11.48 13.97
C GLN A 510 -2.90 -10.61 12.72
N SER A 511 -2.98 -9.29 12.85
CA SER A 511 -2.64 -8.38 11.75
C SER A 511 -1.14 -8.12 11.62
N GLY A 512 -0.33 -8.72 12.45
CA GLY A 512 1.12 -8.72 12.32
C GLY A 512 1.87 -8.10 13.49
N ASN A 513 3.15 -7.84 13.26
CA ASN A 513 4.07 -7.27 14.23
C ASN A 513 5.07 -6.34 13.53
N GLY A 514 5.69 -5.45 14.31
CA GLY A 514 6.54 -4.39 13.77
C GLY A 514 5.72 -3.19 13.26
N ARG A 515 6.42 -2.24 12.66
CA ARG A 515 5.80 -1.03 12.10
C ARG A 515 6.49 -0.61 10.81
N GLU A 516 5.67 -0.21 9.85
CA GLU A 516 6.09 0.48 8.63
C GLU A 516 5.80 1.97 8.76
N TRP A 517 6.25 2.75 7.81
CA TRP A 517 6.08 4.18 7.61
C TRP A 517 6.75 5.07 8.67
N GLY A 518 7.07 6.29 8.28
CA GLY A 518 7.68 7.28 9.14
C GLY A 518 8.97 6.82 9.81
N GLU A 519 9.25 7.38 10.96
CA GLU A 519 10.46 7.08 11.75
C GLU A 519 10.44 5.63 12.30
N GLN A 520 9.26 5.08 12.59
CA GLN A 520 9.15 3.76 13.20
C GLN A 520 9.64 2.64 12.26
N ALA A 521 9.47 2.82 10.93
CA ALA A 521 9.97 1.86 9.95
C ALA A 521 11.49 1.64 10.05
N PHE A 522 12.27 2.67 10.39
CA PHE A 522 13.73 2.55 10.50
C PHE A 522 14.15 1.56 11.59
N GLY A 523 13.40 1.51 12.70
CA GLY A 523 13.66 0.58 13.80
C GLY A 523 13.64 -0.89 13.39
N GLU A 524 12.85 -1.25 12.38
CA GLU A 524 12.76 -2.63 11.87
C GLU A 524 14.06 -3.07 11.15
N PHE A 525 14.75 -2.13 10.50
CA PHE A 525 15.97 -2.37 9.72
C PHE A 525 17.26 -2.10 10.50
N LEU A 526 17.17 -1.88 11.81
CA LEU A 526 18.31 -1.51 12.65
C LEU A 526 18.47 -2.47 13.84
N GLU A 527 19.73 -2.76 14.18
CA GLU A 527 20.13 -3.38 15.44
C GLU A 527 20.66 -2.33 16.41
N VAL A 528 20.41 -2.53 17.70
CA VAL A 528 20.86 -1.60 18.75
C VAL A 528 22.06 -2.20 19.48
N LYS A 529 23.21 -1.50 19.41
CA LYS A 529 24.46 -1.88 20.09
C LYS A 529 24.75 -0.92 21.23
N ALA A 530 25.12 -1.42 22.40
CA ALA A 530 25.65 -0.64 23.51
C ALA A 530 27.16 -0.83 23.59
N MET A 531 27.92 0.30 23.55
CA MET A 531 29.38 0.32 23.75
C MET A 531 29.67 0.99 25.09
N LEU A 532 29.95 0.18 26.11
CA LEU A 532 30.21 0.60 27.46
C LEU A 532 31.62 1.21 27.56
N GLY A 533 31.78 2.32 28.30
CA GLY A 533 33.08 2.99 28.45
C GLY A 533 33.53 3.80 27.23
N TYR A 534 32.72 3.94 26.20
CA TYR A 534 33.06 4.67 24.96
C TYR A 534 33.42 6.14 25.21
N GLY A 535 32.73 6.79 26.15
CA GLY A 535 32.96 8.19 26.55
C GLY A 535 33.80 8.33 27.82
N ALA A 536 34.47 7.27 28.28
CA ALA A 536 35.39 7.40 29.43
C ALA A 536 36.63 8.22 29.01
N THR A 537 36.99 9.21 29.82
CA THR A 537 38.28 9.86 29.69
C THR A 537 39.36 8.86 30.10
N ALA A 538 40.43 8.76 29.33
CA ALA A 538 41.64 8.07 29.82
C ALA A 538 42.10 8.82 31.09
N ASP A 539 42.16 8.10 32.21
CA ASP A 539 42.74 8.62 33.45
C ASP A 539 44.24 8.91 33.27
#